data_a2e4a50b22c3889ee5ff161732f932ad
#
_entry.id   a2e4a50b22c3889ee5ff161732f932ad
#
_cell.length_a   1.000
_cell.length_b   1.000
_cell.length_c   1.000
_cell.angle_alpha   90.00
_cell.angle_beta   90.00
_cell.angle_gamma   90.00
#
_symmetry.space_group_name_H-M   'P 1'
#
loop_
_entity.id
_entity.type
_entity.pdbx_description
1 polymer ?
#
loop_
_entity_poly.entity_id
_entity_poly.type
_entity_poly.pdbx_seq_one_letter_code
_entity_poly.pdbx_strand_id
1 'polypeptide(L)'
;DLSDYVVSMERQIGRLKRERLKKARTREQIDLAIRRMENPDEQRVLRLRYLWGLNWDDIGRKMGCDPRHARRIHGWALKNFKMS
;
A
#
# COMPACT_ATOMS: atom_id res chain seq x y z
N ASP A 1 11.43 -0.11 -10.81
CA ASP A 1 10.33 0.80 -10.52
C ASP A 1 9.75 0.53 -9.14
N LEU A 2 9.45 1.58 -8.40
CA LEU A 2 8.95 1.49 -7.03
C LEU A 2 7.55 0.89 -6.96
N SER A 3 6.73 1.13 -7.97
CA SER A 3 5.41 0.50 -8.08
C SER A 3 5.53 -1.01 -8.20
N ASP A 4 6.49 -1.49 -8.98
CA ASP A 4 6.77 -2.92 -9.13
C ASP A 4 7.23 -3.54 -7.81
N TYR A 5 8.03 -2.81 -7.04
CA TYR A 5 8.48 -3.26 -5.73
C TYR A 5 7.29 -3.46 -4.77
N VAL A 6 6.37 -2.51 -4.73
CA VAL A 6 5.18 -2.58 -3.89
C VAL A 6 4.28 -3.74 -4.32
N VAL A 7 4.08 -3.92 -5.62
CA VAL A 7 3.29 -5.04 -6.18
C VAL A 7 3.96 -6.37 -5.83
N SER A 8 5.27 -6.45 -5.98
CA SER A 8 6.04 -7.65 -5.62
C SER A 8 5.89 -7.99 -4.15
N MET A 9 5.93 -6.98 -3.28
CA MET A 9 5.71 -7.15 -1.85
C MET A 9 4.32 -7.71 -1.55
N GLU A 10 3.30 -7.25 -2.26
CA GLU A 10 1.94 -7.76 -2.09
C GLU A 10 1.86 -9.25 -2.41
N ARG A 11 2.53 -9.68 -3.49
CA ARG A 11 2.59 -11.10 -3.85
C ARG A 11 3.30 -11.95 -2.79
N GLN A 12 4.24 -11.37 -2.08
CA GLN A 12 5.07 -12.06 -1.10
C GLN A 12 4.50 -12.04 0.32
N ILE A 13 3.46 -11.26 0.59
CA ILE A 13 2.88 -11.14 1.92
C ILE A 13 2.56 -12.50 2.56
N GLY A 14 2.10 -13.48 1.78
CA GLY A 14 1.84 -14.82 2.27
C GLY A 14 3.07 -15.64 2.61
N ARG A 15 4.27 -15.23 2.19
CA ARG A 15 5.53 -15.94 2.40
C ARG A 15 6.43 -15.30 3.47
N LEU A 16 5.96 -14.24 4.10
CA LEU A 16 6.82 -13.32 4.85
C LEU A 16 7.20 -13.75 6.27
N LYS A 17 6.90 -14.98 6.68
CA LYS A 17 7.34 -15.47 7.99
C LYS A 17 8.87 -15.57 8.10
N ARG A 18 9.59 -15.61 6.99
CA ARG A 18 11.05 -15.80 6.97
C ARG A 18 11.88 -14.52 7.07
N GLU A 19 11.27 -13.36 6.92
CA GLU A 19 12.03 -12.11 6.76
C GLU A 19 11.49 -10.95 7.61
N ARG A 20 11.15 -11.24 8.87
CA ARG A 20 10.55 -10.24 9.77
C ARG A 20 11.33 -8.94 9.89
N LEU A 21 12.66 -9.01 9.89
CA LEU A 21 13.51 -7.82 10.00
C LEU A 21 13.52 -6.99 8.72
N LYS A 22 13.62 -7.64 7.56
CA LYS A 22 13.48 -6.96 6.28
C LYS A 22 12.10 -6.35 6.12
N LYS A 23 11.08 -7.07 6.59
CA LYS A 23 9.70 -6.60 6.56
C LYS A 23 9.51 -5.33 7.40
N ALA A 24 10.08 -5.28 8.59
CA ALA A 24 9.97 -4.10 9.46
C ALA A 24 10.60 -2.88 8.82
N ARG A 25 11.82 -3.02 8.26
CA ARG A 25 12.49 -1.93 7.55
C ARG A 25 11.69 -1.47 6.33
N THR A 26 11.15 -2.43 5.59
CA THR A 26 10.35 -2.13 4.40
C THR A 26 9.08 -1.39 4.77
N ARG A 27 8.42 -1.78 5.87
CA ARG A 27 7.24 -1.07 6.35
C ARG A 27 7.54 0.37 6.72
N GLU A 28 8.64 0.64 7.40
CA GLU A 28 9.06 2.00 7.73
C GLU A 28 9.30 2.83 6.47
N GLN A 29 10.01 2.27 5.50
CA GLN A 29 10.29 2.96 4.25
C GLN A 29 9.02 3.28 3.49
N ILE A 30 8.08 2.33 3.44
CA ILE A 30 6.79 2.54 2.77
C ILE A 30 5.99 3.61 3.52
N ASP A 31 5.92 3.54 4.85
CA ASP A 31 5.19 4.54 5.63
C ASP A 31 5.73 5.95 5.41
N LEU A 32 7.06 6.09 5.43
CA LEU A 32 7.69 7.38 5.16
C LEU A 32 7.39 7.89 3.75
N ALA A 33 7.42 7.00 2.77
CA ALA A 33 7.12 7.38 1.39
C ALA A 33 5.65 7.79 1.23
N ILE A 34 4.73 7.11 1.91
CA ILE A 34 3.32 7.47 1.91
C ILE A 34 3.11 8.85 2.52
N ARG A 35 3.79 9.15 3.63
CA ARG A 35 3.69 10.46 4.30
C ARG A 35 4.09 11.62 3.40
N ARG A 36 4.96 11.37 2.43
CA ARG A 36 5.41 12.39 1.47
C ARG A 36 4.45 12.63 0.32
N MET A 37 3.46 11.76 0.16
CA MET A 37 2.45 11.92 -0.89
C MET A 37 1.51 13.07 -0.55
N GLU A 38 0.97 13.70 -1.59
CA GLU A 38 0.12 14.88 -1.42
C GLU A 38 -1.37 14.53 -1.32
N ASN A 39 -1.80 13.47 -2.00
CA ASN A 39 -3.22 13.12 -2.07
C ASN A 39 -3.63 12.26 -0.87
N PRO A 40 -4.57 12.72 -0.03
CA PRO A 40 -4.98 11.96 1.17
C PRO A 40 -5.61 10.60 0.87
N ASP A 41 -6.41 10.51 -0.19
CA ASP A 41 -7.05 9.24 -0.56
C ASP A 41 -6.03 8.22 -1.04
N GLU A 42 -5.04 8.66 -1.79
CA GLU A 42 -3.94 7.80 -2.23
C GLU A 42 -3.10 7.31 -1.06
N GLN A 43 -2.80 8.20 -0.12
CA GLN A 43 -2.11 7.82 1.11
C GLN A 43 -2.90 6.76 1.88
N ARG A 44 -4.18 6.98 2.03
CA ARG A 44 -5.05 6.11 2.81
C ARG A 44 -5.17 4.72 2.21
N VAL A 45 -5.37 4.62 0.91
CA VAL A 45 -5.49 3.32 0.24
C VAL A 45 -4.19 2.51 0.37
N LEU A 46 -3.05 3.16 0.26
CA LEU A 46 -1.76 2.48 0.41
C LEU A 46 -1.54 2.00 1.84
N ARG A 47 -1.89 2.81 2.84
CA ARG A 47 -1.80 2.39 4.24
C ARG A 47 -2.70 1.20 4.54
N LEU A 48 -3.95 1.27 4.12
CA LEU A 48 -4.91 0.21 4.39
C LEU A 48 -4.50 -1.10 3.72
N ARG A 49 -3.95 -1.02 2.51
CA ARG A 49 -3.55 -2.21 1.76
C ARG A 49 -2.22 -2.79 2.23
N TYR A 50 -1.20 -1.96 2.38
CA TYR A 50 0.17 -2.44 2.60
C TYR A 50 0.64 -2.43 4.04
N LEU A 51 0.14 -1.51 4.86
CA LEU A 51 0.51 -1.47 6.28
C LEU A 51 -0.47 -2.24 7.15
N TRP A 52 -1.76 -2.21 6.80
CA TRP A 52 -2.80 -2.91 7.57
C TRP A 52 -3.20 -4.26 6.96
N GLY A 53 -2.82 -4.52 5.70
CA GLY A 53 -3.08 -5.81 5.05
C GLY A 53 -4.54 -6.10 4.76
N LEU A 54 -5.36 -5.07 4.54
CA LEU A 54 -6.79 -5.25 4.33
C LEU A 54 -7.10 -5.68 2.89
N ASN A 55 -8.17 -6.44 2.73
CA ASN A 55 -8.71 -6.77 1.42
C ASN A 55 -9.50 -5.58 0.84
N TRP A 56 -9.85 -5.67 -0.45
CA TRP A 56 -10.50 -4.56 -1.14
C TRP A 56 -11.89 -4.23 -0.61
N ASP A 57 -12.64 -5.24 -0.14
CA ASP A 57 -13.95 -5.00 0.46
C ASP A 57 -13.83 -4.18 1.74
N ASP A 58 -12.87 -4.52 2.59
CA ASP A 58 -12.62 -3.78 3.84
C ASP A 58 -12.11 -2.38 3.56
N ILE A 59 -11.22 -2.24 2.57
CA ILE A 59 -10.72 -0.93 2.16
C ILE A 59 -11.86 -0.05 1.67
N GLY A 60 -12.72 -0.58 0.83
CA GLY A 60 -13.89 0.15 0.34
C GLY A 60 -14.77 0.63 1.50
N ARG A 61 -15.06 -0.25 2.45
CA ARG A 61 -15.86 0.12 3.62
C ARG A 61 -15.22 1.25 4.44
N LYS A 62 -13.91 1.16 4.69
CA LYS A 62 -13.21 2.18 5.46
C LYS A 62 -13.10 3.51 4.73
N MET A 63 -13.00 3.48 3.42
CA MET A 63 -12.92 4.68 2.60
C MET A 63 -14.29 5.22 2.19
N GLY A 64 -15.36 4.47 2.47
CA GLY A 64 -16.72 4.87 2.10
C GLY A 64 -16.95 4.82 0.60
N CYS A 65 -16.35 3.87 -0.10
CA CYS A 65 -16.50 3.74 -1.55
C CYS A 65 -16.59 2.27 -1.98
N ASP A 66 -16.97 2.07 -3.24
CA ASP A 66 -17.00 0.75 -3.87
C ASP A 66 -15.56 0.18 -3.95
N PRO A 67 -15.37 -1.13 -3.74
CA PRO A 67 -14.04 -1.75 -3.90
C PRO A 67 -13.38 -1.48 -5.24
N ARG A 68 -14.14 -1.38 -6.32
CA ARG A 68 -13.61 -1.03 -7.65
C ARG A 68 -13.00 0.36 -7.64
N HIS A 69 -13.66 1.31 -6.97
CA HIS A 69 -13.14 2.66 -6.86
C HIS A 69 -11.89 2.70 -5.99
N ALA A 70 -11.86 1.94 -4.91
CA ALA A 70 -10.66 1.81 -4.08
C ALA A 70 -9.48 1.28 -4.89
N ARG A 71 -9.70 0.28 -5.74
CA ARG A 71 -8.66 -0.24 -6.63
C ARG A 71 -8.18 0.80 -7.65
N ARG A 72 -9.09 1.64 -8.12
CA ARG A 72 -8.75 2.72 -9.05
C ARG A 72 -7.85 3.75 -8.38
N ILE A 73 -8.20 4.14 -7.15
CA ILE A 73 -7.37 5.04 -6.35
C ILE A 73 -5.99 4.41 -6.11
N HIS A 74 -5.95 3.10 -5.83
CA HIS A 74 -4.71 2.35 -5.66
C HIS A 74 -3.82 2.44 -6.92
N GLY A 75 -4.40 2.29 -8.10
CA GLY A 75 -3.66 2.43 -9.35
C GLY A 75 -3.04 3.82 -9.51
N TRP A 76 -3.79 4.87 -9.18
CA TRP A 76 -3.27 6.24 -9.20
C TRP A 76 -2.20 6.43 -8.13
N ALA A 77 -2.43 5.89 -6.95
CA ALA A 77 -1.47 5.99 -5.84
C ALA A 77 -0.12 5.35 -6.19
N LEU A 78 -0.14 4.19 -6.85
CA LEU A 78 1.10 3.52 -7.26
C LEU A 78 1.89 4.35 -8.28
N LYS A 79 1.22 5.09 -9.14
CA LYS A 79 1.89 5.99 -10.09
C LYS A 79 2.57 7.16 -9.39
N ASN A 80 2.00 7.63 -8.29
CA ASN A 80 2.50 8.79 -7.54
C ASN A 80 3.41 8.41 -6.38
N PHE A 81 3.49 7.12 -6.06
CA PHE A 81 4.31 6.62 -4.96
C PHE A 81 5.79 6.67 -5.32
N LYS A 82 6.61 7.27 -4.45
CA LYS A 82 8.05 7.37 -4.66
C LYS A 82 8.78 7.07 -3.35
N MET A 83 9.67 6.09 -3.41
CA MET A 83 10.63 5.84 -2.33
C MET A 83 11.91 6.59 -2.65
N SER A 84 12.37 7.37 -1.74
CA SER A 84 13.64 8.08 -1.90
C SER A 84 14.61 7.71 -0.81
#